data_8d6692fbd07961be283aa3608d8cfc90
#
_entry.id   8d6692fbd07961be283aa3608d8cfc90
#
_cell.length_a   1.000
_cell.length_b   1.000
_cell.length_c   1.000
_cell.angle_alpha   90.00
_cell.angle_beta   90.00
_cell.angle_gamma   90.00
#
_symmetry.space_group_name_H-M   'P 1'
#
loop_
_entity.id
_entity.type
_entity.pdbx_description
1 polymer ?
#
loop_
_entity_poly.entity_id
_entity_poly.type
_entity_poly.pdbx_seq_one_letter_code
_entity_poly.pdbx_strand_id
1 'polypeptide(L)'
;MKSFVSSFWRYHLSRVFFILCLSTLIACSEKTPPLNKLSPDAVVVAFGDSLTYGTGARDHEAYPAQLSQLIQREVINEGIPGELSHDGLKRLPNVLEEHQPELLILCHGGNDLLRKKPPQSIAGNLSAMIKEAKKRGVQVVLVGVPEPALFLLEAAPFYANIAREENIPVEGKILPEIESDNSLKSDTIHPNAAGYAKFAGALAQLLKRAGAL
;
A
#
# COMPACT_ATOMS: atom_id res chain seq x y z
N MET A 1 -23.08 -24.86 59.55
CA MET A 1 -23.15 -23.51 58.95
C MET A 1 -21.82 -23.05 58.35
N LYS A 2 -21.01 -23.88 57.66
CA LYS A 2 -19.68 -23.47 57.11
C LYS A 2 -19.48 -23.80 55.61
N SER A 3 -20.49 -24.25 54.85
CA SER A 3 -20.33 -24.69 53.44
C SER A 3 -20.98 -23.75 52.41
N PHE A 4 -21.78 -22.74 52.83
CA PHE A 4 -22.52 -21.89 51.92
C PHE A 4 -21.77 -20.64 51.44
N VAL A 5 -20.72 -20.21 52.16
CA VAL A 5 -19.96 -18.97 51.84
C VAL A 5 -18.88 -19.18 50.78
N SER A 6 -18.35 -20.41 50.63
CA SER A 6 -17.27 -20.68 49.68
C SER A 6 -17.75 -20.76 48.22
N SER A 7 -19.03 -21.11 48.00
CA SER A 7 -19.56 -21.23 46.63
C SER A 7 -19.86 -19.87 46.00
N PHE A 8 -20.33 -18.90 46.78
CA PHE A 8 -20.67 -17.56 46.28
C PHE A 8 -19.44 -16.76 45.80
N TRP A 9 -18.32 -16.89 46.52
CA TRP A 9 -17.07 -16.23 46.13
C TRP A 9 -16.41 -16.79 44.88
N ARG A 10 -16.55 -18.08 44.61
CA ARG A 10 -16.03 -18.75 43.43
C ARG A 10 -16.75 -18.32 42.13
N TYR A 11 -18.08 -18.07 42.23
CA TYR A 11 -18.86 -17.58 41.09
C TYR A 11 -18.58 -16.11 40.74
N HIS A 12 -18.34 -15.28 41.74
CA HIS A 12 -18.00 -13.88 41.50
C HIS A 12 -16.59 -13.71 40.94
N LEU A 13 -15.59 -14.45 41.45
CA LEU A 13 -14.24 -14.42 40.87
C LEU A 13 -14.21 -14.92 39.41
N SER A 14 -14.95 -15.98 39.10
CA SER A 14 -15.06 -16.51 37.74
C SER A 14 -15.66 -15.50 36.75
N ARG A 15 -16.73 -14.78 37.19
CA ARG A 15 -17.38 -13.76 36.38
C ARG A 15 -16.48 -12.52 36.16
N VAL A 16 -15.77 -12.08 37.17
CA VAL A 16 -14.82 -10.95 37.08
C VAL A 16 -13.63 -11.32 36.17
N PHE A 17 -13.14 -12.55 36.26
CA PHE A 17 -12.06 -13.03 35.38
C PHE A 17 -12.53 -13.14 33.92
N PHE A 18 -13.78 -13.55 33.68
CA PHE A 18 -14.36 -13.64 32.32
C PHE A 18 -14.61 -12.26 31.69
N ILE A 19 -15.01 -11.27 32.50
CA ILE A 19 -15.20 -9.88 32.06
C ILE A 19 -13.86 -9.22 31.80
N LEU A 20 -12.81 -9.51 32.59
CA LEU A 20 -11.46 -8.98 32.37
C LEU A 20 -10.79 -9.55 31.11
N CYS A 21 -11.07 -10.81 30.77
CA CYS A 21 -10.57 -11.43 29.52
C CYS A 21 -11.28 -10.92 28.26
N LEU A 22 -12.52 -10.42 28.38
CA LEU A 22 -13.26 -9.89 27.21
C LEU A 22 -12.83 -8.47 26.82
N SER A 23 -12.22 -7.74 27.74
CA SER A 23 -11.75 -6.35 27.51
C SER A 23 -10.40 -6.24 26.83
N THR A 24 -9.67 -7.35 26.59
CA THR A 24 -8.35 -7.33 25.96
C THR A 24 -8.35 -7.65 24.46
N LEU A 25 -9.52 -7.85 23.87
CA LEU A 25 -9.67 -8.04 22.41
C LEU A 25 -9.94 -6.72 21.67
N ILE A 26 -9.44 -5.58 22.17
CA ILE A 26 -9.25 -4.42 21.32
C ILE A 26 -8.05 -4.75 20.45
N ALA A 27 -8.29 -5.47 19.36
CA ALA A 27 -7.32 -5.58 18.29
C ALA A 27 -6.92 -4.15 17.92
N CYS A 28 -5.66 -3.78 18.17
CA CYS A 28 -5.07 -2.59 17.60
C CYS A 28 -5.09 -2.78 16.08
N SER A 29 -6.20 -2.44 15.45
CA SER A 29 -6.21 -2.16 14.01
C SER A 29 -5.29 -0.97 13.84
N GLU A 30 -4.13 -1.17 13.27
CA GLU A 30 -3.20 -0.11 12.95
C GLU A 30 -3.97 0.93 12.13
N LYS A 31 -4.18 2.11 12.72
CA LYS A 31 -5.02 3.15 12.14
C LYS A 31 -4.33 3.67 10.90
N THR A 32 -4.98 3.56 9.74
CA THR A 32 -4.46 4.11 8.48
C THR A 32 -4.17 5.61 8.66
N PRO A 33 -2.95 6.09 8.39
CA PRO A 33 -2.66 7.53 8.43
C PRO A 33 -3.64 8.31 7.55
N PRO A 34 -4.15 9.46 8.03
CA PRO A 34 -5.14 10.22 7.28
C PRO A 34 -4.52 10.97 6.09
N LEU A 35 -5.29 11.12 5.04
CA LEU A 35 -5.04 12.01 3.91
C LEU A 35 -6.06 13.14 3.94
N ASN A 36 -5.69 14.28 3.36
CA ASN A 36 -6.66 15.33 3.06
C ASN A 36 -7.57 14.86 1.91
N LYS A 37 -8.82 15.30 1.94
CA LYS A 37 -9.78 15.01 0.87
C LYS A 37 -9.29 15.60 -0.45
N LEU A 38 -9.27 14.78 -1.49
CA LEU A 38 -8.91 15.22 -2.84
C LEU A 38 -9.99 16.12 -3.42
N SER A 39 -9.57 17.16 -4.14
CA SER A 39 -10.49 18.03 -4.86
C SER A 39 -11.25 17.28 -5.97
N PRO A 40 -12.39 17.79 -6.47
CA PRO A 40 -13.12 17.14 -7.56
C PRO A 40 -12.30 17.00 -8.85
N ASP A 41 -11.38 17.90 -9.09
CA ASP A 41 -10.47 18.01 -10.23
C ASP A 41 -9.03 17.59 -9.91
N ALA A 42 -8.82 16.89 -8.79
CA ALA A 42 -7.51 16.43 -8.36
C ALA A 42 -6.83 15.56 -9.43
N VAL A 43 -5.58 15.88 -9.71
CA VAL A 43 -4.68 15.01 -10.45
C VAL A 43 -3.97 14.07 -9.47
N VAL A 44 -4.00 12.80 -9.78
CA VAL A 44 -3.27 11.74 -9.08
C VAL A 44 -2.18 11.22 -10.02
N VAL A 45 -0.95 11.14 -9.57
CA VAL A 45 0.12 10.49 -10.33
C VAL A 45 0.37 9.09 -9.77
N ALA A 46 0.25 8.09 -10.62
CA ALA A 46 0.70 6.73 -10.36
C ALA A 46 2.14 6.60 -10.88
N PHE A 47 3.11 6.53 -9.98
CA PHE A 47 4.52 6.54 -10.29
C PHE A 47 5.19 5.20 -9.92
N GLY A 48 5.91 4.60 -10.88
CA GLY A 48 6.54 3.32 -10.62
C GLY A 48 7.21 2.68 -11.85
N ASP A 49 7.27 1.37 -11.81
CA ASP A 49 7.89 0.53 -12.82
C ASP A 49 6.85 -0.19 -13.72
N SER A 50 7.12 -1.43 -14.15
CA SER A 50 6.23 -2.22 -14.99
C SER A 50 4.88 -2.52 -14.34
N LEU A 51 4.78 -2.58 -13.02
CA LEU A 51 3.53 -2.78 -12.30
C LEU A 51 2.61 -1.56 -12.45
N THR A 52 3.18 -0.36 -12.48
CA THR A 52 2.42 0.88 -12.72
C THR A 52 2.11 1.07 -14.20
N TYR A 53 3.07 0.78 -15.08
CA TYR A 53 2.86 0.82 -16.52
C TYR A 53 1.66 -0.04 -16.97
N GLY A 54 1.49 -1.21 -16.37
CA GLY A 54 0.41 -2.15 -16.70
C GLY A 54 0.89 -3.31 -17.57
N THR A 55 2.19 -3.70 -17.44
CA THR A 55 2.72 -4.86 -18.17
C THR A 55 1.86 -6.09 -17.91
N GLY A 56 1.44 -6.78 -18.96
CA GLY A 56 0.58 -7.97 -18.89
C GLY A 56 -0.91 -7.72 -19.12
N ALA A 57 -1.30 -6.46 -19.34
CA ALA A 57 -2.67 -6.05 -19.66
C ALA A 57 -2.68 -4.95 -20.73
N ARG A 58 -3.86 -4.60 -21.24
CA ARG A 58 -4.02 -3.44 -22.13
C ARG A 58 -3.99 -2.14 -21.31
N ASP A 59 -3.67 -1.01 -21.94
CA ASP A 59 -3.53 0.27 -21.27
C ASP A 59 -4.74 0.64 -20.37
N HIS A 60 -5.96 0.45 -20.88
CA HIS A 60 -7.19 0.73 -20.13
C HIS A 60 -7.50 -0.30 -19.03
N GLU A 61 -6.79 -1.42 -18.98
CA GLU A 61 -6.89 -2.47 -17.96
C GLU A 61 -5.80 -2.32 -16.89
N ALA A 62 -4.78 -1.48 -17.10
CA ALA A 62 -3.78 -1.16 -16.10
C ALA A 62 -4.43 -0.48 -14.87
N TYR A 63 -3.86 -0.68 -13.67
CA TYR A 63 -4.49 -0.17 -12.46
C TYR A 63 -4.69 1.36 -12.43
N PRO A 64 -3.81 2.21 -13.02
CA PRO A 64 -4.05 3.64 -13.00
C PRO A 64 -5.34 4.02 -13.75
N ALA A 65 -5.57 3.44 -14.91
CA ALA A 65 -6.78 3.69 -15.72
C ALA A 65 -8.05 3.20 -15.00
N GLN A 66 -8.00 2.01 -14.40
CA GLN A 66 -9.13 1.48 -13.63
C GLN A 66 -9.38 2.26 -12.34
N LEU A 67 -8.31 2.68 -11.65
CA LEU A 67 -8.42 3.52 -10.45
C LEU A 67 -9.06 4.87 -10.78
N SER A 68 -8.68 5.50 -11.91
CA SER A 68 -9.27 6.75 -12.37
C SER A 68 -10.81 6.64 -12.49
N GLN A 69 -11.31 5.54 -13.03
CA GLN A 69 -12.74 5.27 -13.12
C GLN A 69 -13.39 5.06 -11.74
N LEU A 70 -12.72 4.34 -10.84
CA LEU A 70 -13.25 4.03 -9.51
C LEU A 70 -13.35 5.27 -8.60
N ILE A 71 -12.38 6.16 -8.67
CA ILE A 71 -12.32 7.34 -7.80
C ILE A 71 -12.88 8.61 -8.44
N GLN A 72 -13.22 8.57 -9.74
CA GLN A 72 -13.71 9.70 -10.53
C GLN A 72 -12.75 10.91 -10.45
N ARG A 73 -11.45 10.63 -10.62
CA ARG A 73 -10.34 11.60 -10.67
C ARG A 73 -9.39 11.20 -11.79
N GLU A 74 -8.66 12.16 -12.32
CA GLU A 74 -7.59 11.87 -13.27
C GLU A 74 -6.46 11.12 -12.56
N VAL A 75 -6.05 9.97 -13.12
CA VAL A 75 -4.88 9.21 -12.66
C VAL A 75 -3.91 9.06 -13.83
N ILE A 76 -2.83 9.81 -13.78
CA ILE A 76 -1.78 9.82 -14.79
C ILE A 76 -0.84 8.64 -14.53
N ASN A 77 -0.56 7.86 -15.56
CA ASN A 77 0.33 6.71 -15.50
C ASN A 77 1.77 7.11 -15.83
N GLU A 78 2.61 7.13 -14.81
CA GLU A 78 4.05 7.39 -14.89
C GLU A 78 4.86 6.12 -14.56
N GLY A 79 4.43 4.98 -15.08
CA GLY A 79 5.16 3.71 -15.00
C GLY A 79 6.19 3.56 -16.11
N ILE A 80 7.42 3.16 -15.76
CA ILE A 80 8.48 2.82 -16.73
C ILE A 80 8.96 1.39 -16.49
N PRO A 81 8.66 0.44 -17.39
CA PRO A 81 9.08 -0.96 -17.23
C PRO A 81 10.60 -1.10 -17.03
N GLY A 82 10.99 -1.87 -16.01
CA GLY A 82 12.40 -2.14 -15.69
C GLY A 82 13.11 -1.04 -14.91
N GLU A 83 12.46 0.09 -14.63
CA GLU A 83 13.07 1.22 -13.90
C GLU A 83 13.50 0.81 -12.49
N LEU A 84 14.69 1.23 -12.07
CA LEU A 84 15.20 1.08 -10.71
C LEU A 84 14.82 2.28 -9.85
N SER A 85 14.70 2.07 -8.55
CA SER A 85 14.33 3.14 -7.59
C SER A 85 15.26 4.36 -7.64
N HIS A 86 16.55 4.15 -7.91
CA HIS A 86 17.52 5.23 -8.08
C HIS A 86 17.24 6.10 -9.32
N ASP A 87 16.77 5.51 -10.40
CA ASP A 87 16.48 6.26 -11.63
C ASP A 87 15.12 6.96 -11.52
N GLY A 88 14.13 6.28 -10.91
CA GLY A 88 12.86 6.90 -10.55
C GLY A 88 13.04 8.12 -9.62
N LEU A 89 13.96 8.05 -8.64
CA LEU A 89 14.25 9.19 -7.77
C LEU A 89 14.75 10.41 -8.54
N LYS A 90 15.55 10.20 -9.59
CA LYS A 90 16.02 11.31 -10.45
C LYS A 90 14.94 11.90 -11.32
N ARG A 91 13.99 11.07 -11.78
CA ARG A 91 12.90 11.45 -12.68
C ARG A 91 11.75 12.16 -11.94
N LEU A 92 11.46 11.74 -10.72
CA LEU A 92 10.29 12.19 -9.97
C LEU A 92 10.13 13.72 -9.87
N PRO A 93 11.19 14.53 -9.64
CA PRO A 93 11.03 15.99 -9.57
C PRO A 93 10.40 16.61 -10.83
N ASN A 94 10.76 16.12 -12.02
CA ASN A 94 10.20 16.61 -13.28
C ASN A 94 8.74 16.19 -13.45
N VAL A 95 8.39 14.94 -13.07
CA VAL A 95 7.02 14.43 -13.09
C VAL A 95 6.11 15.25 -12.16
N LEU A 96 6.58 15.56 -10.95
CA LEU A 96 5.82 16.38 -10.01
C LEU A 96 5.66 17.83 -10.48
N GLU A 97 6.64 18.37 -11.19
CA GLU A 97 6.58 19.71 -11.77
C GLU A 97 5.62 19.78 -12.95
N GLU A 98 5.64 18.76 -13.81
CA GLU A 98 4.80 18.68 -15.01
C GLU A 98 3.31 18.54 -14.66
N HIS A 99 2.99 17.61 -13.75
CA HIS A 99 1.60 17.22 -13.47
C HIS A 99 0.99 17.94 -12.26
N GLN A 100 1.79 18.51 -11.36
CA GLN A 100 1.36 19.20 -10.14
C GLN A 100 0.27 18.43 -9.37
N PRO A 101 0.46 17.13 -9.05
CA PRO A 101 -0.58 16.28 -8.48
C PRO A 101 -0.91 16.66 -7.04
N GLU A 102 -2.15 16.36 -6.61
CA GLU A 102 -2.52 16.40 -5.19
C GLU A 102 -2.08 15.12 -4.46
N LEU A 103 -1.95 13.99 -5.19
CA LEU A 103 -1.60 12.69 -4.65
C LEU A 103 -0.61 11.95 -5.56
N LEU A 104 0.43 11.39 -4.96
CA LEU A 104 1.36 10.45 -5.55
C LEU A 104 1.07 9.03 -5.04
N ILE A 105 0.80 8.08 -5.93
CA ILE A 105 0.81 6.66 -5.63
C ILE A 105 2.17 6.11 -6.05
N LEU A 106 3.03 5.80 -5.07
CA LEU A 106 4.39 5.34 -5.28
C LEU A 106 4.46 3.82 -5.22
N CYS A 107 4.63 3.17 -6.38
CA CYS A 107 4.79 1.73 -6.54
C CYS A 107 6.13 1.43 -7.22
N HIS A 108 7.21 1.33 -6.45
CA HIS A 108 8.56 1.23 -6.98
C HIS A 108 9.46 0.33 -6.13
N GLY A 109 10.59 -0.11 -6.71
CA GLY A 109 11.59 -0.93 -6.01
C GLY A 109 11.54 -2.42 -6.34
N GLY A 110 10.54 -2.90 -7.08
CA GLY A 110 10.42 -4.29 -7.49
C GLY A 110 11.63 -4.76 -8.31
N ASN A 111 12.08 -3.96 -9.28
CA ASN A 111 13.27 -4.27 -10.08
C ASN A 111 14.56 -4.27 -9.28
N ASP A 112 14.65 -3.46 -8.24
CA ASP A 112 15.78 -3.46 -7.31
C ASP A 112 15.84 -4.78 -6.54
N LEU A 113 14.70 -5.26 -6.01
CA LEU A 113 14.57 -6.55 -5.32
C LEU A 113 14.94 -7.72 -6.24
N LEU A 114 14.40 -7.75 -7.46
CA LEU A 114 14.75 -8.78 -8.47
C LEU A 114 16.23 -8.80 -8.80
N ARG A 115 16.89 -7.63 -8.81
CA ARG A 115 18.33 -7.49 -9.03
C ARG A 115 19.16 -7.58 -7.76
N LYS A 116 18.55 -8.00 -6.62
CA LYS A 116 19.19 -8.18 -5.32
C LYS A 116 19.98 -6.96 -4.85
N LYS A 117 19.46 -5.75 -5.11
CA LYS A 117 20.04 -4.52 -4.58
C LYS A 117 19.88 -4.47 -3.06
N PRO A 118 20.79 -3.83 -2.34
CA PRO A 118 20.70 -3.72 -0.88
C PRO A 118 19.37 -3.07 -0.44
N PRO A 119 18.59 -3.69 0.46
CA PRO A 119 17.31 -3.15 0.94
C PRO A 119 17.42 -1.72 1.48
N GLN A 120 18.53 -1.38 2.14
CA GLN A 120 18.78 -0.03 2.66
C GLN A 120 18.86 1.01 1.55
N SER A 121 19.44 0.65 0.39
CA SER A 121 19.50 1.54 -0.76
C SER A 121 18.12 1.79 -1.36
N ILE A 122 17.31 0.75 -1.49
CA ILE A 122 15.94 0.84 -1.98
C ILE A 122 15.11 1.73 -1.05
N ALA A 123 15.15 1.43 0.25
CA ALA A 123 14.45 2.18 1.27
C ALA A 123 14.85 3.67 1.28
N GLY A 124 16.16 3.96 1.15
CA GLY A 124 16.67 5.32 1.07
C GLY A 124 16.11 6.08 -0.14
N ASN A 125 16.07 5.45 -1.32
CA ASN A 125 15.52 6.06 -2.53
C ASN A 125 14.02 6.34 -2.39
N LEU A 126 13.23 5.36 -1.88
CA LEU A 126 11.80 5.54 -1.66
C LEU A 126 11.50 6.65 -0.64
N SER A 127 12.22 6.68 0.48
CA SER A 127 12.08 7.76 1.48
C SER A 127 12.43 9.12 0.90
N ALA A 128 13.45 9.20 0.04
CA ALA A 128 13.81 10.44 -0.65
C ALA A 128 12.70 10.90 -1.62
N MET A 129 12.09 9.98 -2.37
CA MET A 129 10.95 10.28 -3.25
C MET A 129 9.75 10.80 -2.45
N ILE A 130 9.42 10.18 -1.33
CA ILE A 130 8.32 10.59 -0.46
C ILE A 130 8.57 12.00 0.10
N LYS A 131 9.79 12.28 0.56
CA LYS A 131 10.17 13.60 1.07
C LYS A 131 10.11 14.68 -0.02
N GLU A 132 10.53 14.36 -1.24
CA GLU A 132 10.44 15.29 -2.38
C GLU A 132 8.98 15.63 -2.71
N ALA A 133 8.08 14.64 -2.74
CA ALA A 133 6.65 14.85 -2.94
C ALA A 133 6.05 15.73 -1.82
N LYS A 134 6.30 15.38 -0.57
CA LYS A 134 5.82 16.13 0.61
C LYS A 134 6.32 17.57 0.65
N LYS A 135 7.58 17.82 0.26
CA LYS A 135 8.15 19.18 0.18
C LYS A 135 7.37 20.05 -0.80
N ARG A 136 6.75 19.46 -1.81
CA ARG A 136 5.90 20.15 -2.79
C ARG A 136 4.42 20.20 -2.38
N GLY A 137 4.07 19.73 -1.17
CA GLY A 137 2.68 19.67 -0.70
C GLY A 137 1.88 18.50 -1.26
N VAL A 138 2.51 17.56 -1.97
CA VAL A 138 1.87 16.39 -2.56
C VAL A 138 1.72 15.30 -1.51
N GLN A 139 0.50 14.78 -1.36
CA GLN A 139 0.23 13.63 -0.49
C GLN A 139 0.79 12.35 -1.11
N VAL A 140 1.11 11.35 -0.29
CA VAL A 140 1.71 10.10 -0.79
C VAL A 140 1.00 8.90 -0.23
N VAL A 141 0.73 7.92 -1.10
CA VAL A 141 0.40 6.53 -0.77
C VAL A 141 1.54 5.65 -1.26
N LEU A 142 2.05 4.79 -0.40
CA LEU A 142 3.10 3.83 -0.75
C LEU A 142 2.48 2.47 -1.07
N VAL A 143 3.00 1.80 -2.09
CA VAL A 143 2.65 0.41 -2.42
C VAL A 143 3.83 -0.49 -2.09
N GLY A 144 3.59 -1.50 -1.27
CA GLY A 144 4.59 -2.51 -0.94
C GLY A 144 4.68 -3.58 -2.03
N VAL A 145 5.86 -3.78 -2.56
CA VAL A 145 6.14 -4.81 -3.56
C VAL A 145 6.68 -6.06 -2.87
N PRO A 146 6.24 -7.27 -3.28
CA PRO A 146 6.73 -8.51 -2.70
C PRO A 146 8.24 -8.70 -2.86
N GLU A 147 8.84 -9.25 -1.82
CA GLU A 147 10.19 -9.77 -1.93
C GLU A 147 10.12 -11.21 -2.47
N PRO A 148 10.93 -11.57 -3.49
CA PRO A 148 10.96 -12.94 -4.00
C PRO A 148 11.24 -13.94 -2.88
N ALA A 149 10.28 -14.82 -2.58
CA ALA A 149 10.36 -15.84 -1.55
C ALA A 149 9.84 -17.19 -2.04
N LEU A 150 10.34 -18.29 -1.44
CA LEU A 150 9.97 -19.65 -1.85
C LEU A 150 8.61 -20.11 -1.33
N PHE A 151 8.10 -19.56 -0.22
CA PHE A 151 6.93 -20.11 0.46
C PHE A 151 5.86 -19.11 0.84
N LEU A 152 6.21 -17.88 1.13
CA LEU A 152 5.26 -16.83 1.53
C LEU A 152 5.65 -15.54 0.85
N LEU A 153 4.75 -15.03 0.02
CA LEU A 153 4.93 -13.72 -0.61
C LEU A 153 4.37 -12.66 0.33
N GLU A 154 5.23 -11.79 0.79
CA GLU A 154 4.89 -10.60 1.57
C GLU A 154 5.61 -9.40 0.98
N ALA A 155 5.04 -8.20 1.15
CA ALA A 155 5.76 -6.98 0.82
C ALA A 155 7.03 -6.89 1.66
N ALA A 156 8.14 -6.45 1.04
CA ALA A 156 9.40 -6.33 1.77
C ALA A 156 9.23 -5.45 3.02
N PRO A 157 9.74 -5.84 4.19
CA PRO A 157 9.42 -5.19 5.47
C PRO A 157 9.75 -3.69 5.53
N PHE A 158 10.68 -3.22 4.71
CA PHE A 158 11.05 -1.82 4.69
C PHE A 158 9.91 -0.89 4.20
N TYR A 159 8.95 -1.37 3.39
CA TYR A 159 7.80 -0.56 2.98
C TYR A 159 6.94 -0.14 4.17
N ALA A 160 6.63 -1.08 5.06
CA ALA A 160 5.87 -0.79 6.27
C ALA A 160 6.63 0.14 7.22
N ASN A 161 7.97 -0.03 7.32
CA ASN A 161 8.81 0.84 8.14
C ASN A 161 8.82 2.28 7.61
N ILE A 162 9.04 2.46 6.30
CA ILE A 162 8.99 3.77 5.64
C ILE A 162 7.62 4.43 5.86
N ALA A 163 6.53 3.70 5.61
CA ALA A 163 5.18 4.24 5.77
C ALA A 163 4.92 4.74 7.19
N ARG A 164 5.41 4.03 8.20
CA ARG A 164 5.31 4.42 9.62
C ARG A 164 6.17 5.64 9.92
N GLU A 165 7.43 5.66 9.49
CA GLU A 165 8.37 6.76 9.70
C GLU A 165 7.87 8.05 9.01
N GLU A 166 7.36 7.91 7.80
CA GLU A 166 6.84 9.03 7.02
C GLU A 166 5.38 9.39 7.34
N ASN A 167 4.70 8.61 8.20
CA ASN A 167 3.28 8.77 8.55
C ASN A 167 2.38 8.89 7.30
N ILE A 168 2.46 7.90 6.41
CA ILE A 168 1.68 7.81 5.16
C ILE A 168 0.96 6.47 5.05
N PRO A 169 -0.18 6.40 4.33
CA PRO A 169 -0.85 5.14 4.05
C PRO A 169 0.03 4.21 3.20
N VAL A 170 -0.06 2.90 3.47
CA VAL A 170 0.60 1.86 2.68
C VAL A 170 -0.38 0.76 2.28
N GLU A 171 -0.31 0.34 1.01
CA GLU A 171 -0.93 -0.89 0.54
C GLU A 171 0.14 -1.96 0.39
N GLY A 172 0.20 -2.87 1.36
CA GLY A 172 1.25 -3.90 1.42
C GLY A 172 0.75 -5.33 1.19
N LYS A 173 -0.53 -5.52 0.86
CA LYS A 173 -1.13 -6.85 0.79
C LYS A 173 -1.53 -7.27 -0.63
N ILE A 174 -2.01 -6.33 -1.42
CA ILE A 174 -2.64 -6.66 -2.70
C ILE A 174 -1.68 -7.29 -3.71
N LEU A 175 -0.44 -6.79 -3.82
CA LEU A 175 0.54 -7.39 -4.74
C LEU A 175 0.95 -8.79 -4.32
N PRO A 176 1.28 -9.09 -3.05
CA PRO A 176 1.45 -10.47 -2.56
C PRO A 176 0.25 -11.38 -2.86
N GLU A 177 -0.99 -10.91 -2.66
CA GLU A 177 -2.20 -11.68 -2.96
C GLU A 177 -2.32 -11.99 -4.45
N ILE A 178 -2.07 -11.01 -5.33
CA ILE A 178 -2.10 -11.20 -6.79
C ILE A 178 -1.00 -12.16 -7.24
N GLU A 179 0.22 -11.98 -6.75
CA GLU A 179 1.35 -12.81 -7.16
C GLU A 179 1.22 -14.27 -6.67
N SER A 180 0.48 -14.52 -5.59
CA SER A 180 0.20 -15.87 -5.10
C SER A 180 -0.88 -16.61 -5.89
N ASP A 181 -1.71 -15.91 -6.68
CA ASP A 181 -2.81 -16.47 -7.47
C ASP A 181 -2.50 -16.44 -8.98
N ASN A 182 -2.21 -17.60 -9.55
CA ASN A 182 -1.90 -17.72 -10.98
C ASN A 182 -3.05 -17.26 -11.91
N SER A 183 -4.30 -17.23 -11.44
CA SER A 183 -5.43 -16.74 -12.24
C SER A 183 -5.43 -15.21 -12.40
N LEU A 184 -4.66 -14.49 -11.60
CA LEU A 184 -4.54 -13.04 -11.59
C LEU A 184 -3.29 -12.51 -12.28
N LYS A 185 -2.47 -13.41 -12.85
CA LYS A 185 -1.18 -13.07 -13.47
C LYS A 185 -1.18 -13.32 -14.96
N SER A 186 -0.37 -12.57 -15.67
CA SER A 186 -0.03 -12.76 -17.09
C SER A 186 1.26 -13.55 -17.27
N ASP A 187 2.19 -13.43 -16.31
CA ASP A 187 3.45 -14.17 -16.26
C ASP A 187 3.82 -14.47 -14.78
N THR A 188 5.09 -14.66 -14.45
CA THR A 188 5.53 -15.01 -13.09
C THR A 188 5.43 -13.84 -12.10
N ILE A 189 5.32 -12.60 -12.57
CA ILE A 189 5.41 -11.39 -11.76
C ILE A 189 4.23 -10.45 -12.00
N HIS A 190 3.87 -10.23 -13.28
CA HIS A 190 2.94 -9.17 -13.65
C HIS A 190 1.48 -9.62 -13.53
N PRO A 191 0.61 -8.77 -13.00
CA PRO A 191 -0.82 -8.99 -13.01
C PRO A 191 -1.37 -9.07 -14.45
N ASN A 192 -2.46 -9.80 -14.63
CA ASN A 192 -3.32 -9.67 -15.80
C ASN A 192 -4.43 -8.62 -15.54
N ALA A 193 -5.36 -8.44 -16.50
CA ALA A 193 -6.46 -7.49 -16.37
C ALA A 193 -7.26 -7.65 -15.05
N ALA A 194 -7.54 -8.89 -14.63
CA ALA A 194 -8.24 -9.17 -13.36
C ALA A 194 -7.41 -8.82 -12.14
N GLY A 195 -6.10 -9.10 -12.18
CA GLY A 195 -5.15 -8.70 -11.13
C GLY A 195 -5.07 -7.19 -10.99
N TYR A 196 -4.96 -6.46 -12.09
CA TYR A 196 -4.96 -4.99 -12.06
C TYR A 196 -6.29 -4.41 -11.58
N ALA A 197 -7.42 -5.04 -11.88
CA ALA A 197 -8.71 -4.62 -11.34
C ALA A 197 -8.75 -4.76 -9.81
N LYS A 198 -8.24 -5.86 -9.26
CA LYS A 198 -8.09 -6.02 -7.80
C LYS A 198 -7.15 -4.98 -7.20
N PHE A 199 -6.04 -4.70 -7.86
CA PHE A 199 -5.07 -3.70 -7.40
C PHE A 199 -5.71 -2.31 -7.33
N ALA A 200 -6.38 -1.87 -8.39
CA ALA A 200 -7.12 -0.61 -8.41
C ALA A 200 -8.18 -0.54 -7.30
N GLY A 201 -8.93 -1.63 -7.09
CA GLY A 201 -9.92 -1.74 -6.03
C GLY A 201 -9.34 -1.60 -4.62
N ALA A 202 -8.19 -2.22 -4.36
CA ALA A 202 -7.49 -2.11 -3.08
C ALA A 202 -7.01 -0.68 -2.80
N LEU A 203 -6.46 0.00 -3.81
CA LEU A 203 -6.05 1.40 -3.71
C LEU A 203 -7.25 2.32 -3.48
N ALA A 204 -8.35 2.16 -4.20
CA ALA A 204 -9.57 2.95 -3.99
C ALA A 204 -10.10 2.78 -2.55
N GLN A 205 -10.10 1.56 -2.02
CA GLN A 205 -10.48 1.31 -0.64
C GLN A 205 -9.52 1.93 0.37
N LEU A 206 -8.20 1.88 0.12
CA LEU A 206 -7.20 2.53 0.97
C LEU A 206 -7.41 4.04 1.01
N LEU A 207 -7.60 4.69 -0.15
CA LEU A 207 -7.88 6.12 -0.25
C LEU A 207 -9.14 6.51 0.52
N LYS A 208 -10.20 5.70 0.41
CA LYS A 208 -11.43 5.91 1.18
C LYS A 208 -11.22 5.77 2.70
N ARG A 209 -10.49 4.73 3.15
CA ARG A 209 -10.17 4.56 4.58
C ARG A 209 -9.29 5.68 5.11
N ALA A 210 -8.40 6.22 4.30
CA ALA A 210 -7.54 7.35 4.64
C ALA A 210 -8.27 8.71 4.61
N GLY A 211 -9.49 8.80 4.09
CA GLY A 211 -10.29 10.03 4.03
C GLY A 211 -10.02 10.89 2.79
N ALA A 212 -9.32 10.38 1.78
CA ALA A 212 -9.02 11.10 0.54
C ALA A 212 -10.23 11.20 -0.42
N LEU A 213 -11.23 10.33 -0.26
CA LEU A 213 -12.42 10.25 -1.11
C LEU A 213 -13.69 10.58 -0.36
#